data_d52251a4b2569af9c77c815da6c4694c
#
_entry.id   d52251a4b2569af9c77c815da6c4694c
#
_cell.length_a   1.000
_cell.length_b   1.000
_cell.length_c   1.000
_cell.angle_alpha   90.00
_cell.angle_beta   90.00
_cell.angle_gamma   90.00
#
_symmetry.space_group_name_H-M   'P 1'
#
loop_
_entity.id
_entity.type
_entity.pdbx_description
1 polymer ?
#
loop_
_entity_poly.entity_id
_entity_poly.type
_entity_poly.pdbx_seq_one_letter_code
_entity_poly.pdbx_strand_id
1 'polypeptide(L)'
;MHKDNLITFYKLKKYSFQNNFSAGPEVYFDRPCIGYIKKGHAKFLYNGKTFYANSGSLIYIPLHTRYQSIWYGYPDIEWYAIDFDFHSKHSFSNYGFQILKNFSENLFEKMIDSYENAPFISISYFYQLLDDIYKKMKVSAITSSYLTIKPAIDYLENNYKQAISIEELAKYCNLSRSAFFKIFKKTTKVTPIEYKHNIMIQHAIDLISNTDMSIEEISSSVGFPSSNYFRKVFFKFTEKTPKELRKNQV
;
A
#
# COMPACT_ATOMS: atom_id res chain seq x y z
N MET A 1 19.31 -5.20 15.30
CA MET A 1 18.20 -4.85 14.41
C MET A 1 17.02 -5.74 14.80
N HIS A 2 15.90 -5.16 15.24
CA HIS A 2 14.72 -5.96 15.58
C HIS A 2 14.21 -6.66 14.31
N LYS A 3 13.78 -7.93 14.41
CA LYS A 3 13.20 -8.70 13.29
C LYS A 3 12.04 -7.94 12.62
N ASP A 4 11.35 -7.08 13.38
CA ASP A 4 10.21 -6.29 12.94
C ASP A 4 10.52 -5.28 11.84
N ASN A 5 11.77 -4.85 11.72
CA ASN A 5 12.21 -3.87 10.73
C ASN A 5 12.89 -4.50 9.50
N LEU A 6 12.78 -5.81 9.31
CA LEU A 6 13.28 -6.47 8.10
C LEU A 6 12.30 -6.22 6.94
N ILE A 7 12.82 -5.70 5.84
CA ILE A 7 12.09 -5.51 4.60
C ILE A 7 11.80 -6.89 4.01
N THR A 8 10.54 -7.18 3.74
CA THR A 8 10.07 -8.42 3.10
C THR A 8 9.63 -8.19 1.65
N PHE A 9 9.38 -6.93 1.29
CA PHE A 9 9.08 -6.51 -0.07
C PHE A 9 9.72 -5.15 -0.35
N TYR A 10 10.32 -5.00 -1.52
CA TYR A 10 10.93 -3.75 -1.98
C TYR A 10 10.82 -3.67 -3.50
N LYS A 11 10.15 -2.64 -3.99
CA LYS A 11 9.98 -2.37 -5.42
C LYS A 11 10.19 -0.89 -5.68
N LEU A 12 11.20 -0.59 -6.46
CA LEU A 12 11.55 0.77 -6.86
C LEU A 12 11.20 0.99 -8.32
N LYS A 13 10.55 2.12 -8.60
CA LYS A 13 10.22 2.54 -9.95
C LYS A 13 10.55 4.01 -10.16
N LYS A 14 11.04 4.32 -11.35
CA LYS A 14 11.16 5.68 -11.86
C LYS A 14 10.04 5.91 -12.89
N TYR A 15 9.35 7.02 -12.74
CA TYR A 15 8.33 7.47 -13.69
C TYR A 15 8.75 8.78 -14.33
N SER A 16 8.52 8.89 -15.64
CA SER A 16 8.74 10.11 -16.40
C SER A 16 7.60 10.31 -17.39
N PHE A 17 7.01 11.49 -17.41
CA PHE A 17 5.92 11.85 -18.31
C PHE A 17 6.16 13.25 -18.87
N GLN A 18 5.74 13.44 -20.12
CA GLN A 18 5.70 14.78 -20.71
C GLN A 18 4.35 15.43 -20.40
N ASN A 19 4.39 16.70 -20.03
CA ASN A 19 3.21 17.51 -19.71
C ASN A 19 2.41 17.08 -18.46
N ASN A 20 1.25 17.71 -18.28
CA ASN A 20 0.38 17.43 -17.13
C ASN A 20 -0.21 16.02 -17.20
N PHE A 21 -0.17 15.34 -16.08
CA PHE A 21 -0.71 13.99 -15.92
C PHE A 21 -1.67 13.95 -14.73
N SER A 22 -2.82 13.31 -14.89
CA SER A 22 -3.75 13.03 -13.81
C SER A 22 -3.84 11.51 -13.59
N ALA A 23 -3.48 11.05 -12.43
CA ALA A 23 -3.78 9.66 -12.04
C ALA A 23 -5.26 9.58 -11.63
N GLY A 24 -5.97 8.67 -12.27
CA GLY A 24 -7.41 8.45 -12.30
C GLY A 24 -8.23 8.56 -11.01
N PRO A 25 -9.48 8.07 -10.95
CA PRO A 25 -10.43 8.53 -9.92
C PRO A 25 -10.01 8.24 -8.48
N GLU A 26 -9.42 7.13 -8.16
CA GLU A 26 -8.83 6.85 -6.84
C GLU A 26 -7.81 5.73 -6.97
N VAL A 27 -6.57 6.03 -6.62
CA VAL A 27 -5.54 4.99 -6.48
C VAL A 27 -5.63 4.37 -5.09
N TYR A 28 -5.67 3.06 -5.03
CA TYR A 28 -5.63 2.31 -3.78
C TYR A 28 -4.26 1.68 -3.60
N PHE A 29 -3.65 1.92 -2.46
CA PHE A 29 -2.37 1.33 -2.09
C PHE A 29 -2.59 0.23 -1.05
N ASP A 30 -2.15 -0.96 -1.38
CA ASP A 30 -2.17 -2.15 -0.53
C ASP A 30 -0.88 -2.31 0.30
N ARG A 31 0.13 -1.49 -0.02
CA ARG A 31 1.41 -1.40 0.69
C ARG A 31 1.74 0.05 0.99
N PRO A 32 2.54 0.33 2.00
CA PRO A 32 3.07 1.68 2.17
C PRO A 32 3.96 2.03 0.97
N CYS A 33 3.86 3.29 0.57
CA CYS A 33 4.65 3.80 -0.56
C CYS A 33 5.34 5.11 -0.17
N ILE A 34 6.56 5.27 -0.65
CA ILE A 34 7.31 6.52 -0.59
C ILE A 34 7.49 7.02 -2.00
N GLY A 35 6.94 8.21 -2.29
CA GLY A 35 7.18 8.94 -3.53
C GLY A 35 8.18 10.07 -3.32
N TYR A 36 9.08 10.30 -4.29
CA TYR A 36 9.95 11.47 -4.32
C TYR A 36 9.79 12.20 -5.65
N ILE A 37 9.50 13.49 -5.61
CA ILE A 37 9.37 14.32 -6.82
C ILE A 37 10.72 14.88 -7.20
N LYS A 38 11.27 14.39 -8.32
CA LYS A 38 12.50 14.93 -8.92
C LYS A 38 12.23 16.19 -9.71
N LYS A 39 11.23 16.16 -10.61
CA LYS A 39 10.81 17.29 -11.45
C LYS A 39 9.29 17.45 -11.42
N GLY A 40 8.83 18.69 -11.48
CA GLY A 40 7.41 19.03 -11.43
C GLY A 40 6.88 19.21 -10.02
N HIS A 41 5.57 19.17 -9.90
CA HIS A 41 4.85 19.26 -8.62
C HIS A 41 3.54 18.48 -8.71
N ALA A 42 2.97 18.16 -7.55
CA ALA A 42 1.75 17.37 -7.49
C ALA A 42 0.79 17.92 -6.44
N LYS A 43 -0.50 17.75 -6.74
CA LYS A 43 -1.62 17.97 -5.83
C LYS A 43 -2.23 16.63 -5.47
N PHE A 44 -2.35 16.36 -4.19
CA PHE A 44 -2.98 15.15 -3.66
C PHE A 44 -4.28 15.50 -2.94
N LEU A 45 -5.33 14.76 -3.21
CA LEU A 45 -6.58 14.82 -2.47
C LEU A 45 -6.73 13.55 -1.62
N TYR A 46 -6.67 13.70 -0.31
CA TYR A 46 -6.74 12.59 0.65
C TYR A 46 -7.63 12.97 1.84
N ASN A 47 -8.63 12.14 2.14
CA ASN A 47 -9.59 12.36 3.24
C ASN A 47 -10.22 13.78 3.23
N GLY A 48 -10.59 14.27 2.06
CA GLY A 48 -11.19 15.60 1.88
C GLY A 48 -10.21 16.78 2.08
N LYS A 49 -8.92 16.50 2.30
CA LYS A 49 -7.85 17.51 2.41
C LYS A 49 -7.00 17.51 1.16
N THR A 50 -6.51 18.70 0.81
CA THR A 50 -5.58 18.89 -0.30
C THR A 50 -4.17 19.08 0.23
N PHE A 51 -3.22 18.37 -0.38
CA PHE A 51 -1.79 18.45 -0.08
C PHE A 51 -1.05 18.83 -1.36
N TYR A 52 -0.03 19.67 -1.25
CA TYR A 52 0.82 20.09 -2.37
C TYR A 52 2.26 19.67 -2.13
N ALA A 53 2.86 19.04 -3.13
CA ALA A 53 4.25 18.59 -3.10
C ALA A 53 4.98 19.13 -4.33
N ASN A 54 6.16 19.70 -4.11
CA ASN A 54 7.03 20.24 -5.16
C ASN A 54 8.26 19.34 -5.33
N SER A 55 9.06 19.62 -6.35
CA SER A 55 10.39 19.00 -6.50
C SER A 55 11.18 19.07 -5.18
N GLY A 56 11.87 18.00 -4.81
CA GLY A 56 12.55 17.82 -3.53
C GLY A 56 11.63 17.39 -2.37
N SER A 57 10.33 17.20 -2.63
CA SER A 57 9.40 16.67 -1.64
C SER A 57 9.34 15.15 -1.68
N LEU A 58 9.22 14.56 -0.50
CA LEU A 58 8.92 13.16 -0.30
C LEU A 58 7.48 13.02 0.18
N ILE A 59 6.74 12.09 -0.41
CA ILE A 59 5.35 11.78 -0.07
C ILE A 59 5.33 10.41 0.58
N TYR A 60 4.85 10.34 1.83
CA TYR A 60 4.56 9.07 2.47
C TYR A 60 3.07 8.74 2.31
N ILE A 61 2.79 7.59 1.72
CA ILE A 61 1.45 7.06 1.50
C ILE A 61 1.31 5.80 2.36
N PRO A 62 0.48 5.84 3.41
CA PRO A 62 0.30 4.67 4.27
C PRO A 62 -0.46 3.55 3.58
N LEU A 63 -0.30 2.34 4.11
CA LEU A 63 -1.07 1.15 3.77
C LEU A 63 -2.58 1.46 3.73
N HIS A 64 -3.30 0.83 2.80
CA HIS A 64 -4.75 0.97 2.62
C HIS A 64 -5.23 2.41 2.37
N THR A 65 -4.39 3.21 1.73
CA THR A 65 -4.72 4.60 1.40
C THR A 65 -5.40 4.69 0.04
N ARG A 66 -6.50 5.44 -0.01
CA ARG A 66 -7.11 5.90 -1.25
C ARG A 66 -6.89 7.39 -1.40
N TYR A 67 -6.40 7.81 -2.55
CA TYR A 67 -6.18 9.22 -2.86
C TYR A 67 -6.30 9.48 -4.36
N GLN A 68 -6.51 10.76 -4.70
CA GLN A 68 -6.37 11.25 -6.06
C GLN A 68 -5.12 12.11 -6.15
N SER A 69 -4.44 12.08 -7.29
CA SER A 69 -3.31 12.97 -7.54
C SER A 69 -3.39 13.58 -8.92
N ILE A 70 -2.98 14.84 -9.00
CA ILE A 70 -2.81 15.57 -10.26
C ILE A 70 -1.38 16.07 -10.27
N TRP A 71 -0.69 15.76 -11.34
CA TRP A 71 0.71 16.07 -11.52
C TRP A 71 0.89 17.15 -12.56
N TYR A 72 1.79 18.08 -12.32
CA TYR A 72 2.07 19.22 -13.18
C TYR A 72 3.57 19.36 -13.38
N GLY A 73 3.99 19.69 -14.63
CA GLY A 73 5.39 19.93 -14.94
C GLY A 73 5.57 20.31 -16.41
N TYR A 74 6.64 21.05 -16.70
CA TYR A 74 7.06 21.38 -18.04
C TYR A 74 8.61 21.48 -18.07
N PRO A 75 9.31 20.87 -19.04
CA PRO A 75 8.75 19.96 -20.07
C PRO A 75 8.36 18.58 -19.51
N ASP A 76 8.88 18.19 -18.35
CA ASP A 76 8.80 16.84 -17.80
C ASP A 76 8.26 16.83 -16.37
N ILE A 77 7.66 15.69 -16.02
CA ILE A 77 7.37 15.29 -14.65
C ILE A 77 8.21 14.03 -14.41
N GLU A 78 9.07 14.04 -13.39
CA GLU A 78 9.84 12.88 -12.99
C GLU A 78 9.66 12.62 -11.49
N TRP A 79 9.38 11.36 -11.14
CA TRP A 79 9.34 10.94 -9.73
C TRP A 79 9.81 9.50 -9.56
N TYR A 80 10.27 9.21 -8.35
CA TYR A 80 10.56 7.87 -7.88
C TYR A 80 9.42 7.39 -6.98
N ALA A 81 9.08 6.10 -7.06
CA ALA A 81 8.15 5.44 -6.15
C ALA A 81 8.78 4.18 -5.58
N ILE A 82 8.68 4.02 -4.28
CA ILE A 82 9.15 2.85 -3.55
C ILE A 82 7.96 2.25 -2.83
N ASP A 83 7.52 1.09 -3.32
CA ASP A 83 6.57 0.24 -2.61
C ASP A 83 7.35 -0.73 -1.74
N PHE A 84 6.99 -0.87 -0.48
CA PHE A 84 7.74 -1.70 0.46
C PHE A 84 6.84 -2.36 1.50
N ASP A 85 7.36 -3.42 2.13
CA ASP A 85 6.73 -4.05 3.28
C ASP A 85 7.79 -4.49 4.27
N PHE A 86 7.40 -4.63 5.54
CA PHE A 86 8.23 -5.12 6.61
C PHE A 86 7.68 -6.44 7.15
N HIS A 87 8.55 -7.21 7.79
CA HIS A 87 8.14 -8.42 8.50
C HIS A 87 7.04 -8.11 9.53
N SER A 88 7.17 -7.02 10.27
CA SER A 88 6.07 -6.48 11.08
C SER A 88 5.36 -5.37 10.32
N LYS A 89 4.12 -5.60 9.95
CA LYS A 89 3.24 -4.60 9.31
C LYS A 89 2.98 -3.36 10.18
N HIS A 90 3.44 -3.38 11.43
CA HIS A 90 3.26 -2.29 12.39
C HIS A 90 4.32 -1.19 12.32
N SER A 91 5.44 -1.43 11.64
CA SER A 91 6.58 -0.50 11.67
C SER A 91 6.26 0.90 11.17
N PHE A 92 5.25 1.05 10.30
CA PHE A 92 4.80 2.35 9.78
C PHE A 92 3.32 2.67 10.04
N SER A 93 2.60 1.83 10.79
CA SER A 93 1.16 1.99 11.04
C SER A 93 0.79 3.29 11.79
N ASN A 94 1.75 3.89 12.47
CA ASN A 94 1.56 5.10 13.27
C ASN A 94 1.64 6.40 12.45
N TYR A 95 1.97 6.31 11.17
CA TYR A 95 2.15 7.48 10.32
C TYR A 95 1.03 7.58 9.30
N GLY A 96 0.41 8.75 9.21
CA GLY A 96 -0.59 9.07 8.19
C GLY A 96 0.05 9.57 6.90
N PHE A 97 -0.79 9.83 5.90
CA PHE A 97 -0.38 10.51 4.67
C PHE A 97 0.27 11.85 5.00
N GLN A 98 1.48 12.06 4.55
CA GLN A 98 2.21 13.31 4.79
C GLN A 98 3.23 13.61 3.70
N ILE A 99 3.52 14.91 3.55
CA ILE A 99 4.54 15.41 2.65
C ILE A 99 5.68 15.94 3.50
N LEU A 100 6.86 15.42 3.25
CA LEU A 100 8.10 15.82 3.89
C LEU A 100 8.92 16.63 2.89
N LYS A 101 9.59 17.69 3.35
CA LYS A 101 10.36 18.60 2.52
C LYS A 101 11.86 18.42 2.74
N ASN A 102 12.63 18.95 1.81
CA ASN A 102 14.10 19.03 1.90
C ASN A 102 14.76 17.64 1.96
N PHE A 103 14.41 16.76 1.02
CA PHE A 103 15.14 15.53 0.78
C PHE A 103 16.04 15.68 -0.45
N SER A 104 17.20 15.05 -0.37
CA SER A 104 18.14 14.97 -1.48
C SER A 104 17.78 13.86 -2.45
N GLU A 105 17.94 14.09 -3.74
CA GLU A 105 17.77 13.07 -4.77
C GLU A 105 18.84 11.96 -4.70
N ASN A 106 20.00 12.23 -4.12
CA ASN A 106 21.19 11.37 -4.17
C ASN A 106 20.91 9.90 -3.75
N LEU A 107 20.12 9.68 -2.68
CA LEU A 107 19.81 8.31 -2.27
C LEU A 107 18.90 7.59 -3.27
N PHE A 108 18.00 8.31 -3.93
CA PHE A 108 17.11 7.74 -4.95
C PHE A 108 17.89 7.35 -6.20
N GLU A 109 18.84 8.17 -6.64
CA GLU A 109 19.73 7.84 -7.78
C GLU A 109 20.57 6.62 -7.46
N LYS A 110 21.24 6.58 -6.31
CA LYS A 110 22.01 5.41 -5.87
C LYS A 110 21.18 4.13 -5.78
N MET A 111 19.92 4.24 -5.30
CA MET A 111 19.01 3.11 -5.27
C MET A 111 18.68 2.62 -6.69
N ILE A 112 18.33 3.50 -7.62
CA ILE A 112 18.01 3.16 -9.01
C ILE A 112 19.19 2.51 -9.70
N ASP A 113 20.39 3.11 -9.59
CA ASP A 113 21.61 2.62 -10.25
C ASP A 113 22.02 1.21 -9.77
N SER A 114 21.71 0.89 -8.51
CA SER A 114 22.04 -0.41 -7.92
C SER A 114 20.89 -1.42 -7.94
N TYR A 115 19.68 -1.02 -8.33
CA TYR A 115 18.44 -1.81 -8.13
C TYR A 115 18.49 -3.19 -8.79
N GLU A 116 18.92 -3.27 -10.04
CA GLU A 116 18.96 -4.53 -10.81
C GLU A 116 20.24 -5.34 -10.56
N ASN A 117 21.39 -4.65 -10.50
CA ASN A 117 22.70 -5.31 -10.48
C ASN A 117 23.25 -5.59 -9.08
N ALA A 118 22.77 -4.86 -8.07
CA ALA A 118 23.23 -4.97 -6.69
C ALA A 118 22.07 -4.70 -5.69
N PRO A 119 21.04 -5.56 -5.66
CA PRO A 119 19.79 -5.29 -4.92
C PRO A 119 20.00 -5.09 -3.43
N PHE A 120 20.98 -5.77 -2.82
CA PHE A 120 21.31 -5.56 -1.40
C PHE A 120 21.90 -4.18 -1.12
N ILE A 121 22.64 -3.62 -2.07
CA ILE A 121 23.17 -2.25 -1.98
C ILE A 121 22.01 -1.26 -2.11
N SER A 122 21.10 -1.47 -3.07
CA SER A 122 19.89 -0.66 -3.21
C SER A 122 19.04 -0.63 -1.95
N ILE A 123 18.79 -1.80 -1.35
CA ILE A 123 18.06 -1.92 -0.08
C ILE A 123 18.81 -1.21 1.07
N SER A 124 20.15 -1.25 1.09
CA SER A 124 20.92 -0.55 2.12
C SER A 124 20.74 0.97 2.05
N TYR A 125 20.70 1.55 0.86
CA TYR A 125 20.36 2.96 0.66
C TYR A 125 18.91 3.28 1.05
N PHE A 126 18.00 2.34 0.84
CA PHE A 126 16.62 2.49 1.30
C PHE A 126 16.53 2.54 2.83
N TYR A 127 17.28 1.69 3.55
CA TYR A 127 17.36 1.80 5.02
C TYR A 127 17.93 3.15 5.49
N GLN A 128 18.92 3.70 4.79
CA GLN A 128 19.44 5.05 5.09
C GLN A 128 18.35 6.12 4.89
N LEU A 129 17.60 6.03 3.78
CA LEU A 129 16.46 6.91 3.51
C LEU A 129 15.40 6.81 4.60
N LEU A 130 15.09 5.60 5.05
CA LEU A 130 14.11 5.37 6.12
C LEU A 130 14.54 6.00 7.44
N ASP A 131 15.83 5.95 7.79
CA ASP A 131 16.35 6.60 9.00
C ASP A 131 16.16 8.13 8.95
N ASP A 132 16.39 8.74 7.78
CA ASP A 132 16.15 10.17 7.57
C ASP A 132 14.66 10.53 7.58
N ILE A 133 13.81 9.65 7.04
CA ILE A 133 12.36 9.80 7.06
C ILE A 133 11.84 9.75 8.49
N TYR A 134 12.23 8.76 9.28
CA TYR A 134 11.81 8.61 10.68
C TYR A 134 12.06 9.84 11.52
N LYS A 135 13.20 10.51 11.32
CA LYS A 135 13.56 11.73 12.04
C LYS A 135 12.63 12.92 11.75
N LYS A 136 12.00 12.91 10.56
CA LYS A 136 11.15 14.02 10.07
C LYS A 136 9.65 13.69 10.12
N MET A 137 9.28 12.43 10.16
CA MET A 137 7.87 12.02 10.20
C MET A 137 7.22 12.42 11.50
N LYS A 138 6.04 13.01 11.37
CA LYS A 138 5.16 13.26 12.50
C LYS A 138 4.23 12.08 12.66
N VAL A 139 4.21 11.50 13.86
CA VAL A 139 3.18 10.53 14.22
C VAL A 139 1.83 11.18 13.92
N SER A 140 1.07 10.61 13.02
CA SER A 140 -0.33 10.99 12.86
C SER A 140 -0.96 10.81 14.23
N ALA A 141 -1.80 11.73 14.66
CA ALA A 141 -2.71 11.43 15.75
C ALA A 141 -3.52 10.22 15.24
N ILE A 142 -3.05 9.01 15.60
CA ILE A 142 -3.75 7.78 15.35
C ILE A 142 -5.10 8.04 15.95
N THR A 143 -6.12 8.13 15.10
CA THR A 143 -7.44 8.37 15.64
C THR A 143 -7.69 7.25 16.62
N SER A 144 -8.15 7.58 17.82
CA SER A 144 -8.59 6.60 18.83
C SER A 144 -9.37 5.45 18.18
N SER A 145 -10.09 5.76 17.11
CA SER A 145 -10.82 4.82 16.26
C SER A 145 -9.94 3.74 15.60
N TYR A 146 -8.73 4.04 15.12
CA TYR A 146 -7.86 3.01 14.53
C TYR A 146 -7.34 2.05 15.61
N LEU A 147 -6.87 2.58 16.73
CA LEU A 147 -6.44 1.76 17.86
C LEU A 147 -7.55 0.83 18.36
N THR A 148 -8.79 1.34 18.36
CA THR A 148 -9.96 0.56 18.75
C THR A 148 -10.21 -0.64 17.84
N ILE A 149 -10.00 -0.51 16.51
CA ILE A 149 -10.25 -1.61 15.55
C ILE A 149 -8.99 -2.40 15.20
N LYS A 150 -7.83 -1.98 15.66
CA LYS A 150 -6.54 -2.62 15.37
C LYS A 150 -6.54 -4.12 15.66
N PRO A 151 -7.07 -4.63 16.80
CA PRO A 151 -7.11 -6.07 17.06
C PRO A 151 -7.84 -6.87 15.96
N ALA A 152 -8.92 -6.32 15.39
CA ALA A 152 -9.63 -6.96 14.29
C ALA A 152 -8.84 -6.90 12.98
N ILE A 153 -8.14 -5.80 12.71
CA ILE A 153 -7.25 -5.68 11.55
C ILE A 153 -6.13 -6.72 11.66
N ASP A 154 -5.43 -6.78 12.80
CA ASP A 154 -4.35 -7.73 13.06
C ASP A 154 -4.82 -9.19 12.89
N TYR A 155 -6.04 -9.48 13.37
CA TYR A 155 -6.62 -10.81 13.19
C TYR A 155 -6.88 -11.12 11.70
N LEU A 156 -7.48 -10.20 10.95
CA LEU A 156 -7.76 -10.38 9.52
C LEU A 156 -6.48 -10.59 8.71
N GLU A 157 -5.42 -9.83 9.00
CA GLU A 157 -4.14 -9.95 8.30
C GLU A 157 -3.46 -11.30 8.53
N ASN A 158 -3.55 -11.83 9.76
CA ASN A 158 -2.93 -13.10 10.09
C ASN A 158 -3.81 -14.34 9.78
N ASN A 159 -5.13 -14.14 9.64
CA ASN A 159 -6.10 -15.24 9.52
C ASN A 159 -7.07 -15.07 8.34
N TYR A 160 -6.68 -14.36 7.28
CA TYR A 160 -7.55 -14.04 6.15
C TYR A 160 -8.14 -15.25 5.43
N LYS A 161 -7.50 -16.42 5.51
CA LYS A 161 -7.99 -17.66 4.92
C LYS A 161 -9.17 -18.27 5.68
N GLN A 162 -9.30 -17.95 6.96
CA GLN A 162 -10.31 -18.54 7.83
C GLN A 162 -11.66 -17.82 7.69
N ALA A 163 -12.75 -18.56 7.84
CA ALA A 163 -14.06 -17.95 8.01
C ALA A 163 -14.11 -17.23 9.35
N ILE A 164 -14.57 -15.99 9.36
CA ILE A 164 -14.80 -15.22 10.58
C ILE A 164 -16.04 -14.37 10.41
N SER A 165 -16.82 -14.28 11.47
CA SER A 165 -18.01 -13.44 11.52
C SER A 165 -17.68 -12.00 11.96
N ILE A 166 -18.55 -11.07 11.60
CA ILE A 166 -18.43 -9.67 12.06
C ILE A 166 -18.52 -9.59 13.59
N GLU A 167 -19.32 -10.46 14.18
CA GLU A 167 -19.51 -10.59 15.63
C GLU A 167 -18.19 -10.95 16.34
N GLU A 168 -17.45 -11.89 15.79
CA GLU A 168 -16.13 -12.29 16.33
C GLU A 168 -15.12 -11.15 16.22
N LEU A 169 -15.05 -10.48 15.08
CA LEU A 169 -14.19 -9.30 14.91
C LEU A 169 -14.55 -8.19 15.90
N ALA A 170 -15.83 -7.95 16.13
CA ALA A 170 -16.29 -6.95 17.09
C ALA A 170 -15.87 -7.31 18.53
N LYS A 171 -15.90 -8.61 18.90
CA LYS A 171 -15.44 -9.09 20.21
C LYS A 171 -13.94 -8.82 20.43
N TYR A 172 -13.08 -9.01 19.42
CA TYR A 172 -11.65 -8.67 19.51
C TYR A 172 -11.42 -7.19 19.83
N CYS A 173 -12.36 -6.33 19.43
CA CYS A 173 -12.30 -4.89 19.66
C CYS A 173 -13.08 -4.44 20.92
N ASN A 174 -13.67 -5.35 21.68
CA ASN A 174 -14.59 -5.04 22.79
C ASN A 174 -15.76 -4.11 22.39
N LEU A 175 -16.32 -4.31 21.19
CA LEU A 175 -17.40 -3.51 20.63
C LEU A 175 -18.64 -4.35 20.32
N SER A 176 -19.80 -3.69 20.29
CA SER A 176 -20.98 -4.28 19.66
C SER A 176 -20.77 -4.37 18.15
N ARG A 177 -21.45 -5.33 17.48
CA ARG A 177 -21.42 -5.50 16.03
C ARG A 177 -21.64 -4.19 15.26
N SER A 178 -22.64 -3.41 15.64
CA SER A 178 -22.99 -2.16 14.98
C SER A 178 -21.95 -1.07 15.18
N ALA A 179 -21.43 -0.93 16.40
CA ALA A 179 -20.36 0.03 16.71
C ALA A 179 -19.06 -0.33 15.96
N PHE A 180 -18.67 -1.60 15.99
CA PHE A 180 -17.52 -2.11 15.24
C PHE A 180 -17.63 -1.81 13.75
N PHE A 181 -18.74 -2.20 13.12
CA PHE A 181 -18.93 -2.00 11.68
C PHE A 181 -18.84 -0.51 11.30
N LYS A 182 -19.48 0.37 12.08
CA LYS A 182 -19.46 1.82 11.85
C LYS A 182 -18.04 2.40 11.99
N ILE A 183 -17.33 2.04 13.05
CA ILE A 183 -15.97 2.52 13.31
C ILE A 183 -15.01 1.97 12.25
N PHE A 184 -15.08 0.67 11.97
CA PHE A 184 -14.23 0.00 10.98
C PHE A 184 -14.38 0.67 9.60
N LYS A 185 -15.62 0.78 9.09
CA LYS A 185 -15.89 1.39 7.79
C LYS A 185 -15.50 2.88 7.75
N LYS A 186 -15.72 3.63 8.83
CA LYS A 186 -15.30 5.04 8.93
C LYS A 186 -13.78 5.17 8.87
N THR A 187 -13.05 4.26 9.52
CA THR A 187 -11.58 4.30 9.64
C THR A 187 -10.89 3.76 8.40
N THR A 188 -11.30 2.59 7.91
CA THR A 188 -10.66 1.89 6.77
C THR A 188 -11.27 2.27 5.42
N LYS A 189 -12.41 2.97 5.39
CA LYS A 189 -13.22 3.32 4.21
C LYS A 189 -13.87 2.13 3.49
N VAL A 190 -13.60 0.91 3.93
CA VAL A 190 -14.19 -0.33 3.40
C VAL A 190 -14.85 -1.12 4.53
N THR A 191 -15.70 -2.07 4.17
CA THR A 191 -16.29 -2.99 5.17
C THR A 191 -15.24 -4.03 5.61
N PRO A 192 -15.40 -4.67 6.77
CA PRO A 192 -14.50 -5.74 7.21
C PRO A 192 -14.38 -6.90 6.21
N ILE A 193 -15.46 -7.24 5.50
CA ILE A 193 -15.46 -8.27 4.46
C ILE A 193 -14.67 -7.81 3.23
N GLU A 194 -14.86 -6.58 2.79
CA GLU A 194 -14.09 -6.00 1.69
C GLU A 194 -12.62 -5.88 2.05
N TYR A 195 -12.30 -5.55 3.30
CA TYR A 195 -10.93 -5.52 3.81
C TYR A 195 -10.27 -6.90 3.73
N LYS A 196 -10.98 -7.94 4.19
CA LYS A 196 -10.54 -9.33 4.07
C LYS A 196 -10.34 -9.74 2.61
N HIS A 197 -11.30 -9.46 1.74
CA HIS A 197 -11.18 -9.78 0.31
C HIS A 197 -9.97 -9.09 -0.31
N ASN A 198 -9.68 -7.87 0.08
CA ASN A 198 -8.51 -7.14 -0.40
C ASN A 198 -7.21 -7.89 -0.07
N ILE A 199 -7.05 -8.33 1.19
CA ILE A 199 -5.90 -9.14 1.60
C ILE A 199 -5.80 -10.42 0.74
N MET A 200 -6.91 -11.14 0.58
CA MET A 200 -6.95 -12.38 -0.22
C MET A 200 -6.56 -12.13 -1.68
N ILE A 201 -7.03 -11.05 -2.28
CA ILE A 201 -6.73 -10.69 -3.66
C ILE A 201 -5.26 -10.31 -3.83
N GLN A 202 -4.67 -9.59 -2.88
CA GLN A 202 -3.24 -9.26 -2.93
C GLN A 202 -2.36 -10.52 -2.91
N HIS A 203 -2.64 -11.46 -2.00
CA HIS A 203 -1.96 -12.75 -2.00
C HIS A 203 -2.17 -13.54 -3.30
N ALA A 204 -3.38 -13.44 -3.90
CA ALA A 204 -3.63 -14.08 -5.18
C ALA A 204 -2.82 -13.44 -6.32
N ILE A 205 -2.68 -12.12 -6.33
CA ILE A 205 -1.84 -11.40 -7.31
C ILE A 205 -0.38 -11.84 -7.19
N ASP A 206 0.14 -11.95 -5.97
CA ASP A 206 1.51 -12.42 -5.73
C ASP A 206 1.71 -13.86 -6.23
N LEU A 207 0.74 -14.76 -6.00
CA LEU A 207 0.80 -16.13 -6.50
C LEU A 207 0.67 -16.21 -8.03
N ILE A 208 -0.21 -15.42 -8.64
CA ILE A 208 -0.35 -15.35 -10.11
C ILE A 208 0.96 -14.90 -10.75
N SER A 209 1.68 -13.98 -10.11
CA SER A 209 2.90 -13.37 -10.63
C SER A 209 4.15 -14.23 -10.46
N ASN A 210 4.18 -15.07 -9.42
CA ASN A 210 5.41 -15.74 -9.00
C ASN A 210 5.33 -17.27 -9.03
N THR A 211 4.20 -17.85 -9.49
CA THR A 211 4.02 -19.31 -9.53
C THR A 211 3.23 -19.76 -10.77
N ASP A 212 3.40 -21.03 -11.13
CA ASP A 212 2.64 -21.70 -12.21
C ASP A 212 1.32 -22.33 -11.73
N MET A 213 0.90 -22.05 -10.49
CA MET A 213 -0.36 -22.57 -9.93
C MET A 213 -1.54 -22.22 -10.83
N SER A 214 -2.48 -23.15 -11.01
CA SER A 214 -3.75 -22.87 -11.68
C SER A 214 -4.57 -21.82 -10.92
N ILE A 215 -5.47 -21.15 -11.62
CA ILE A 215 -6.34 -20.14 -10.99
C ILE A 215 -7.24 -20.77 -9.91
N GLU A 216 -7.61 -22.02 -10.10
CA GLU A 216 -8.40 -22.84 -9.16
C GLU A 216 -7.60 -23.11 -7.86
N GLU A 217 -6.34 -23.52 -8.00
CA GLU A 217 -5.44 -23.75 -6.86
C GLU A 217 -5.17 -22.44 -6.09
N ILE A 218 -4.91 -21.34 -6.82
CA ILE A 218 -4.72 -20.03 -6.21
C ILE A 218 -5.97 -19.62 -5.42
N SER A 219 -7.16 -19.73 -6.03
CA SER A 219 -8.43 -19.43 -5.37
C SER A 219 -8.58 -20.15 -4.03
N SER A 220 -8.30 -21.45 -4.02
CA SER A 220 -8.37 -22.29 -2.82
C SER A 220 -7.29 -21.90 -1.80
N SER A 221 -6.06 -21.69 -2.26
CA SER A 221 -4.91 -21.38 -1.39
C SER A 221 -5.05 -20.05 -0.64
N VAL A 222 -5.75 -19.08 -1.23
CA VAL A 222 -6.02 -17.79 -0.58
C VAL A 222 -7.34 -17.76 0.19
N GLY A 223 -8.11 -18.87 0.22
CA GLY A 223 -9.26 -19.06 1.10
C GLY A 223 -10.61 -18.67 0.52
N PHE A 224 -10.77 -18.57 -0.82
CA PHE A 224 -12.08 -18.38 -1.42
C PHE A 224 -12.89 -19.68 -1.45
N PRO A 225 -14.21 -19.62 -1.20
CA PRO A 225 -15.07 -20.81 -1.16
C PRO A 225 -15.29 -21.44 -2.55
N SER A 226 -15.09 -20.68 -3.63
CA SER A 226 -15.15 -21.18 -5.00
C SER A 226 -14.36 -20.29 -5.96
N SER A 227 -13.85 -20.88 -7.03
CA SER A 227 -13.12 -20.14 -8.07
C SER A 227 -14.01 -19.16 -8.84
N ASN A 228 -15.31 -19.43 -8.95
CA ASN A 228 -16.26 -18.50 -9.58
C ASN A 228 -16.46 -17.24 -8.73
N TYR A 229 -16.57 -17.40 -7.41
CA TYR A 229 -16.65 -16.25 -6.49
C TYR A 229 -15.35 -15.47 -6.46
N PHE A 230 -14.21 -16.17 -6.43
CA PHE A 230 -12.88 -15.57 -6.56
C PHE A 230 -12.77 -14.67 -7.79
N ARG A 231 -13.12 -15.20 -9.00
CA ARG A 231 -13.03 -14.41 -10.24
C ARG A 231 -13.86 -13.14 -10.20
N LYS A 232 -15.08 -13.19 -9.64
CA LYS A 232 -15.94 -12.01 -9.47
C LYS A 232 -15.31 -10.96 -8.55
N VAL A 233 -14.81 -11.41 -7.39
CA VAL A 233 -14.14 -10.51 -6.44
C VAL A 233 -12.85 -9.97 -7.03
N PHE A 234 -12.03 -10.81 -7.66
CA PHE A 234 -10.79 -10.41 -8.30
C PHE A 234 -11.01 -9.30 -9.33
N PHE A 235 -11.98 -9.50 -10.23
CA PHE A 235 -12.32 -8.49 -11.23
C PHE A 235 -12.81 -7.17 -10.59
N LYS A 236 -13.63 -7.26 -9.52
CA LYS A 236 -14.08 -6.08 -8.78
C LYS A 236 -12.92 -5.24 -8.23
N PHE A 237 -11.83 -5.89 -7.81
CA PHE A 237 -10.68 -5.20 -7.17
C PHE A 237 -9.60 -4.77 -8.16
N THR A 238 -9.45 -5.48 -9.28
CA THR A 238 -8.32 -5.29 -10.20
C THR A 238 -8.74 -4.77 -11.58
N GLU A 239 -10.05 -4.77 -11.88
CA GLU A 239 -10.63 -4.48 -13.20
C GLU A 239 -10.10 -5.40 -14.32
N LYS A 240 -9.43 -6.49 -13.94
CA LYS A 240 -8.86 -7.52 -14.85
C LYS A 240 -9.25 -8.90 -14.36
N THR A 241 -9.25 -9.85 -15.27
CA THR A 241 -9.36 -11.26 -14.89
C THR A 241 -8.00 -11.80 -14.41
N PRO A 242 -7.97 -12.84 -13.57
CA PRO A 242 -6.71 -13.50 -13.20
C PRO A 242 -5.89 -13.99 -14.41
N LYS A 243 -6.55 -14.45 -15.47
CA LYS A 243 -5.90 -14.88 -16.72
C LYS A 243 -5.26 -13.72 -17.48
N GLU A 244 -5.93 -12.58 -17.55
CA GLU A 244 -5.38 -11.37 -18.18
C GLU A 244 -4.17 -10.85 -17.42
N LEU A 245 -4.22 -10.88 -16.07
CA LEU A 245 -3.07 -10.47 -15.26
C LEU A 245 -1.85 -11.36 -15.55
N ARG A 246 -2.03 -12.69 -15.63
CA ARG A 246 -0.94 -13.62 -15.91
C ARG A 246 -0.34 -13.42 -17.32
N LYS A 247 -1.17 -13.17 -18.34
CA LYS A 247 -0.68 -12.92 -19.70
C LYS A 247 0.16 -11.66 -19.87
N ASN A 248 -0.09 -10.64 -19.04
CA ASN A 248 0.62 -9.36 -19.11
C ASN A 248 1.97 -9.37 -18.40
N GLN A 249 2.42 -10.51 -17.90
CA GLN A 249 3.69 -10.69 -17.19
C GLN A 249 4.71 -11.54 -17.96
N VAL A 250 4.35 -12.00 -19.15
CA VAL A 250 5.22 -12.73 -20.11
C VAL A 250 5.79 -11.77 -21.14
#